data_22a0732827e507e454dd1b262e16a354
#
_entry.id   22a0732827e507e454dd1b262e16a354
#
_cell.length_a   1.000
_cell.length_b   1.000
_cell.length_c   1.000
_cell.angle_alpha   90.00
_cell.angle_beta   90.00
_cell.angle_gamma   90.00
#
_symmetry.space_group_name_H-M   'P 1'
#
loop_
_entity.id
_entity.type
_entity.pdbx_description
1 polymer ?
#
loop_
_entity_poly.entity_id
_entity_poly.type
_entity_poly.pdbx_seq_one_letter_code
_entity_poly.pdbx_strand_id
1 'polypeptide(L)'
;MIRSKYRVKITPVHKAHAACYGHEMAVDMREEDKKECEIIGIPPEAAVATSIEDSKEVYEARYKGTLLCVFGVAGNAVWCLGTQSVKNHRKALVCIGYSFIQEVVRKYGALGNFISKENIPAIRYIENVPGVDLYEGNVTINGKPFLYFELRRKDHV
;
A
#
# COMPACT_ATOMS: atom_id res chain seq x y z
N MET A 1 -7.86 -15.37 -4.50
CA MET A 1 -6.58 -15.23 -5.26
C MET A 1 -6.67 -14.03 -6.18
N ILE A 2 -5.72 -13.10 -6.03
CA ILE A 2 -5.64 -11.93 -6.90
C ILE A 2 -5.02 -12.36 -8.23
N ARG A 3 -5.77 -12.25 -9.32
CA ARG A 3 -5.29 -12.58 -10.65
C ARG A 3 -4.89 -11.32 -11.40
N SER A 4 -3.76 -11.35 -12.07
CA SER A 4 -3.32 -10.26 -12.93
C SER A 4 -3.24 -10.71 -14.38
N LYS A 5 -3.98 -10.04 -15.26
CA LYS A 5 -3.90 -10.23 -16.71
C LYS A 5 -2.63 -9.61 -17.33
N TYR A 6 -1.85 -8.87 -16.55
CA TYR A 6 -0.69 -8.13 -17.02
C TYR A 6 0.64 -8.84 -16.77
N ARG A 7 0.62 -10.14 -16.51
CA ARG A 7 1.80 -10.96 -16.20
C ARG A 7 2.55 -10.51 -14.94
N VAL A 8 1.90 -9.77 -14.08
CA VAL A 8 2.42 -9.48 -12.75
C VAL A 8 2.06 -10.63 -11.83
N LYS A 9 3.07 -11.19 -11.18
CA LYS A 9 2.89 -12.32 -10.26
C LYS A 9 2.66 -11.79 -8.86
N ILE A 10 1.55 -12.22 -8.25
CA ILE A 10 1.20 -11.88 -6.86
C ILE A 10 1.36 -13.12 -6.01
N THR A 11 2.19 -13.03 -4.97
CA THR A 11 2.40 -14.14 -4.02
C THR A 11 2.34 -13.65 -2.59
N PRO A 12 1.85 -14.51 -1.65
CA PRO A 12 1.89 -14.18 -0.23
C PRO A 12 3.32 -14.02 0.27
N VAL A 13 3.52 -13.12 1.21
CA VAL A 13 4.80 -12.88 1.88
C VAL A 13 4.76 -13.51 3.27
N HIS A 14 5.75 -14.33 3.59
CA HIS A 14 5.88 -14.90 4.92
C HIS A 14 6.64 -13.93 5.84
N LYS A 15 6.17 -13.77 7.07
CA LYS A 15 6.76 -12.84 8.04
C LYS A 15 8.24 -13.11 8.35
N ALA A 16 8.67 -14.36 8.25
CA ALA A 16 10.07 -14.73 8.43
C ALA A 16 11.02 -14.05 7.43
N HIS A 17 10.50 -13.56 6.30
CA HIS A 17 11.26 -12.87 5.26
C HIS A 17 11.16 -11.35 5.34
N ALA A 18 10.59 -10.80 6.40
CA ALA A 18 10.37 -9.35 6.55
C ALA A 18 11.66 -8.54 6.35
N ALA A 19 12.75 -8.95 6.97
CA ALA A 19 14.03 -8.26 6.84
C ALA A 19 14.58 -8.28 5.42
N CYS A 20 14.44 -9.40 4.70
CA CYS A 20 14.88 -9.53 3.32
C CYS A 20 14.10 -8.59 2.40
N TYR A 21 12.78 -8.52 2.56
CA TYR A 21 11.94 -7.58 1.80
C TYR A 21 12.27 -6.13 2.14
N GLY A 22 12.51 -5.84 3.41
CA GLY A 22 12.93 -4.51 3.83
C GLY A 22 14.20 -4.06 3.12
N HIS A 23 15.19 -4.93 3.06
CA HIS A 23 16.46 -4.65 2.37
C HIS A 23 16.27 -4.47 0.86
N GLU A 24 15.58 -5.39 0.20
CA GLU A 24 15.33 -5.34 -1.25
C GLU A 24 14.53 -4.08 -1.62
N MET A 25 13.51 -3.75 -0.86
CA MET A 25 12.66 -2.58 -1.11
C MET A 25 13.42 -1.28 -0.91
N ALA A 26 14.22 -1.17 0.16
CA ALA A 26 14.92 0.07 0.49
C ALA A 26 15.93 0.50 -0.58
N VAL A 27 16.50 -0.44 -1.31
CA VAL A 27 17.48 -0.16 -2.39
C VAL A 27 16.86 0.66 -3.52
N ASP A 28 15.58 0.45 -3.82
CA ASP A 28 14.91 1.05 -4.98
C ASP A 28 13.52 1.60 -4.64
N MET A 29 13.30 2.03 -3.40
CA MET A 29 12.00 2.57 -2.98
C MET A 29 11.63 3.84 -3.73
N ARG A 30 10.33 4.01 -4.06
CA ARG A 30 9.81 5.24 -4.65
C ARG A 30 10.12 6.45 -3.78
N GLU A 31 10.36 7.60 -4.40
CA GLU A 31 10.66 8.84 -3.69
C GLU A 31 9.54 9.27 -2.75
N GLU A 32 8.29 9.11 -3.17
CA GLU A 32 7.12 9.45 -2.36
C GLU A 32 7.05 8.63 -1.07
N ASP A 33 7.36 7.34 -1.16
CA ASP A 33 7.37 6.44 -0.01
C ASP A 33 8.56 6.74 0.90
N LYS A 34 9.73 7.05 0.34
CA LYS A 34 10.91 7.50 1.12
C LYS A 34 10.61 8.76 1.91
N LYS A 35 9.96 9.74 1.29
CA LYS A 35 9.59 11.00 1.94
C LYS A 35 8.64 10.77 3.10
N GLU A 36 7.66 9.90 2.95
CA GLU A 36 6.76 9.56 4.06
C GLU A 36 7.50 8.88 5.20
N CYS A 37 8.39 7.94 4.90
CA CYS A 37 9.24 7.31 5.92
C CYS A 37 10.09 8.35 6.67
N GLU A 38 10.67 9.31 5.94
CA GLU A 38 11.47 10.40 6.51
C GLU A 38 10.65 11.28 7.44
N ILE A 39 9.44 11.67 7.04
CA ILE A 39 8.54 12.47 7.87
C ILE A 39 8.19 11.74 9.16
N ILE A 40 7.87 10.46 9.07
CA ILE A 40 7.51 9.63 10.22
C ILE A 40 8.74 9.33 11.09
N GLY A 41 9.94 9.41 10.53
CA GLY A 41 11.20 9.17 11.25
C GLY A 41 11.59 7.70 11.32
N ILE A 42 11.13 6.88 10.37
CA ILE A 42 11.46 5.45 10.31
C ILE A 42 12.27 5.19 9.04
N PRO A 43 13.44 4.55 9.13
CA PRO A 43 14.20 4.17 7.94
C PRO A 43 13.35 3.29 6.99
N PRO A 44 13.46 3.45 5.67
CA PRO A 44 12.68 2.66 4.71
C PRO A 44 12.73 1.15 4.94
N GLU A 45 13.90 0.61 5.21
CA GLU A 45 14.10 -0.80 5.49
C GLU A 45 13.27 -1.28 6.69
N ALA A 46 13.31 -0.53 7.79
CA ALA A 46 12.56 -0.82 9.00
C ALA A 46 11.05 -0.64 8.79
N ALA A 47 10.65 0.37 8.02
CA ALA A 47 9.24 0.60 7.71
C ALA A 47 8.62 -0.59 6.98
N VAL A 48 9.31 -1.13 5.99
CA VAL A 48 8.84 -2.31 5.25
C VAL A 48 8.79 -3.53 6.18
N ALA A 49 9.87 -3.82 6.89
CA ALA A 49 9.96 -4.99 7.77
C ALA A 49 8.87 -4.96 8.84
N THR A 50 8.69 -3.84 9.51
CA THR A 50 7.67 -3.68 10.55
C THR A 50 6.26 -3.82 9.99
N SER A 51 5.99 -3.23 8.83
CA SER A 51 4.69 -3.35 8.18
C SER A 51 4.36 -4.81 7.85
N ILE A 52 5.34 -5.58 7.39
CA ILE A 52 5.17 -7.01 7.13
C ILE A 52 4.89 -7.77 8.43
N GLU A 53 5.69 -7.54 9.46
CA GLU A 53 5.57 -8.23 10.75
C GLU A 53 4.23 -7.97 11.42
N ASP A 54 3.72 -6.75 11.34
CA ASP A 54 2.45 -6.33 11.98
C ASP A 54 1.21 -6.69 11.16
N SER A 55 1.37 -7.17 9.94
CA SER A 55 0.26 -7.42 9.03
C SER A 55 -0.41 -8.78 9.26
N LYS A 56 -1.73 -8.79 9.04
CA LYS A 56 -2.56 -10.01 9.02
C LYS A 56 -2.36 -10.79 7.74
N GLU A 57 -2.17 -10.07 6.64
CA GLU A 57 -1.88 -10.64 5.32
C GLU A 57 -1.03 -9.66 4.54
N VAL A 58 -0.06 -10.19 3.80
CA VAL A 58 0.90 -9.42 3.00
C VAL A 58 1.14 -10.16 1.69
N TYR A 59 1.26 -9.39 0.63
CA TYR A 59 1.56 -9.89 -0.72
C TYR A 59 2.67 -9.08 -1.35
N GLU A 60 3.41 -9.73 -2.26
CA GLU A 60 4.34 -9.05 -3.17
C GLU A 60 3.79 -9.09 -4.58
N ALA A 61 4.15 -8.09 -5.36
CA ALA A 61 3.91 -8.07 -6.81
C ALA A 61 5.26 -8.01 -7.53
N ARG A 62 5.49 -8.96 -8.44
CA ARG A 62 6.71 -9.02 -9.25
C ARG A 62 6.38 -9.11 -10.73
N TYR A 63 7.25 -8.49 -11.54
CA TYR A 63 7.23 -8.62 -12.98
C TYR A 63 8.59 -9.14 -13.44
N LYS A 64 8.61 -10.35 -14.03
CA LYS A 64 9.85 -11.02 -14.47
C LYS A 64 10.94 -11.00 -13.38
N GLY A 65 10.56 -11.31 -12.15
CA GLY A 65 11.47 -11.35 -11.00
C GLY A 65 11.76 -10.03 -10.34
N THR A 66 11.43 -8.89 -10.96
CA THR A 66 11.63 -7.56 -10.36
C THR A 66 10.49 -7.24 -9.38
N LEU A 67 10.84 -6.88 -8.16
CA LEU A 67 9.88 -6.47 -7.16
C LEU A 67 9.27 -5.12 -7.52
N LEU A 68 7.94 -5.07 -7.62
CA LEU A 68 7.21 -3.82 -7.90
C LEU A 68 6.73 -3.18 -6.61
N CYS A 69 6.09 -3.93 -5.75
CA CYS A 69 5.58 -3.43 -4.47
C CYS A 69 5.30 -4.57 -3.49
N VAL A 70 5.16 -4.19 -2.24
CA VAL A 70 4.66 -5.05 -1.16
C VAL A 70 3.46 -4.33 -0.56
N PHE A 71 2.40 -5.05 -0.29
CA PHE A 71 1.16 -4.47 0.21
C PHE A 71 0.43 -5.44 1.14
N GLY A 72 -0.36 -4.90 2.04
CA GLY A 72 -1.04 -5.72 3.02
C GLY A 72 -2.02 -4.97 3.92
N VAL A 73 -2.45 -5.68 4.96
CA VAL A 73 -3.35 -5.15 5.99
C VAL A 73 -2.72 -5.36 7.36
N ALA A 74 -2.50 -4.27 8.08
CA ALA A 74 -1.98 -4.27 9.45
C ALA A 74 -3.01 -3.58 10.36
N GLY A 75 -3.58 -4.33 11.31
CA GLY A 75 -4.68 -3.80 12.12
C GLY A 75 -5.85 -3.39 11.22
N ASN A 76 -6.26 -2.12 11.30
CA ASN A 76 -7.27 -1.53 10.43
C ASN A 76 -6.66 -0.69 9.29
N ALA A 77 -5.37 -0.82 9.05
CA ALA A 77 -4.67 -0.07 8.01
C ALA A 77 -4.40 -0.95 6.78
N VAL A 78 -4.74 -0.42 5.61
CA VAL A 78 -4.30 -0.96 4.32
C VAL A 78 -3.07 -0.16 3.89
N TRP A 79 -2.04 -0.84 3.42
CA TRP A 79 -0.77 -0.20 3.09
C TRP A 79 -0.14 -0.79 1.82
N CYS A 80 0.66 0.02 1.16
CA CYS A 80 1.46 -0.38 0.02
C CYS A 80 2.72 0.45 -0.04
N LEU A 81 3.86 -0.21 -0.22
CA LEU A 81 5.15 0.43 -0.45
C LEU A 81 5.71 -0.08 -1.77
N GLY A 82 6.17 0.82 -2.61
CA GLY A 82 6.58 0.49 -3.97
C GLY A 82 8.03 0.82 -4.29
N THR A 83 8.53 0.17 -5.35
CA THR A 83 9.81 0.49 -5.96
C THR A 83 9.62 1.48 -7.12
N GLN A 84 10.71 2.01 -7.66
CA GLN A 84 10.67 2.87 -8.84
C GLN A 84 10.04 2.17 -10.05
N SER A 85 10.11 0.84 -10.11
CA SER A 85 9.54 0.04 -11.20
C SER A 85 8.01 0.10 -11.30
N VAL A 86 7.32 0.56 -10.25
CA VAL A 86 5.86 0.82 -10.26
C VAL A 86 5.47 1.71 -11.44
N LYS A 87 6.31 2.68 -11.81
CA LYS A 87 6.03 3.65 -12.87
C LYS A 87 5.79 2.99 -14.22
N ASN A 88 6.39 1.83 -14.46
CA ASN A 88 6.28 1.10 -15.72
C ASN A 88 5.11 0.12 -15.76
N HIS A 89 4.39 -0.04 -14.65
CA HIS A 89 3.33 -1.04 -14.50
C HIS A 89 2.05 -0.46 -13.85
N ARG A 90 1.76 0.80 -14.11
CA ARG A 90 0.66 1.53 -13.45
C ARG A 90 -0.70 0.88 -13.64
N LYS A 91 -1.04 0.49 -14.87
CA LYS A 91 -2.36 -0.13 -15.16
C LYS A 91 -2.55 -1.43 -14.40
N ALA A 92 -1.52 -2.28 -14.39
CA ALA A 92 -1.54 -3.55 -13.67
C ALA A 92 -1.74 -3.31 -12.16
N LEU A 93 -0.98 -2.38 -11.60
CA LEU A 93 -1.02 -2.12 -10.15
C LEU A 93 -2.31 -1.43 -9.71
N VAL A 94 -2.90 -0.59 -10.55
CA VAL A 94 -4.23 -0.03 -10.30
C VAL A 94 -5.27 -1.16 -10.22
N CYS A 95 -5.29 -2.06 -11.19
CA CYS A 95 -6.24 -3.18 -11.20
C CYS A 95 -6.06 -4.12 -10.02
N ILE A 96 -4.81 -4.49 -9.72
CA ILE A 96 -4.46 -5.39 -8.61
C ILE A 96 -4.85 -4.74 -7.28
N GLY A 97 -4.45 -3.49 -7.08
CA GLY A 97 -4.68 -2.77 -5.83
C GLY A 97 -6.16 -2.51 -5.57
N TYR A 98 -6.92 -2.13 -6.59
CA TYR A 98 -8.36 -1.92 -6.44
C TYR A 98 -9.09 -3.21 -6.08
N SER A 99 -8.74 -4.31 -6.74
CA SER A 99 -9.29 -5.64 -6.41
C SER A 99 -8.94 -6.05 -4.99
N PHE A 100 -7.71 -5.83 -4.58
CA PHE A 100 -7.25 -6.12 -3.22
C PHE A 100 -8.01 -5.30 -2.18
N ILE A 101 -8.13 -3.99 -2.38
CA ILE A 101 -8.85 -3.10 -1.45
C ILE A 101 -10.30 -3.54 -1.30
N GLN A 102 -11.00 -3.81 -2.40
CA GLN A 102 -12.38 -4.27 -2.36
C GLN A 102 -12.52 -5.58 -1.58
N GLU A 103 -11.61 -6.51 -1.78
CA GLU A 103 -11.60 -7.80 -1.08
C GLU A 103 -11.37 -7.63 0.41
N VAL A 104 -10.37 -6.85 0.83
CA VAL A 104 -10.05 -6.68 2.25
C VAL A 104 -11.06 -5.82 3.00
N VAL A 105 -11.66 -4.83 2.35
CA VAL A 105 -12.78 -4.07 2.93
C VAL A 105 -13.99 -4.98 3.17
N ARG A 106 -14.28 -5.89 2.24
CA ARG A 106 -15.34 -6.89 2.42
C ARG A 106 -15.04 -7.84 3.57
N LYS A 107 -13.78 -8.25 3.68
CA LYS A 107 -13.33 -9.24 4.67
C LYS A 107 -13.20 -8.67 6.08
N TYR A 108 -12.64 -7.47 6.21
CA TYR A 108 -12.28 -6.88 7.50
C TYR A 108 -13.15 -5.68 7.91
N GLY A 109 -14.00 -5.18 7.02
CA GLY A 109 -14.77 -3.97 7.26
C GLY A 109 -13.98 -2.71 6.89
N ALA A 110 -14.27 -1.58 7.56
CA ALA A 110 -13.62 -0.31 7.26
C ALA A 110 -12.11 -0.38 7.48
N LEU A 111 -11.36 0.07 6.49
CA LEU A 111 -9.90 0.15 6.53
C LEU A 111 -9.45 1.55 6.13
N GLY A 112 -8.37 2.02 6.72
CA GLY A 112 -7.85 3.34 6.43
C GLY A 112 -6.34 3.42 6.50
N ASN A 113 -5.82 4.61 6.30
CA ASN A 113 -4.41 4.93 6.53
C ASN A 113 -4.19 6.43 6.38
N PHE A 114 -2.97 6.85 6.63
CA PHE A 114 -2.52 8.23 6.45
C PHE A 114 -1.72 8.34 5.17
N ILE A 115 -1.93 9.43 4.43
CA ILE A 115 -1.16 9.76 3.22
C ILE A 115 -0.66 11.19 3.37
N SER A 116 0.64 11.41 3.14
CA SER A 116 1.16 12.78 3.07
C SER A 116 0.42 13.57 2.00
N LYS A 117 0.04 14.82 2.30
CA LYS A 117 -0.62 15.69 1.30
C LYS A 117 0.29 16.02 0.12
N GLU A 118 1.59 15.81 0.24
CA GLU A 118 2.54 15.94 -0.86
C GLU A 118 2.57 14.71 -1.79
N ASN A 119 2.02 13.58 -1.32
CA ASN A 119 1.96 12.34 -2.12
C ASN A 119 0.73 12.33 -3.03
N ILE A 120 0.74 13.18 -4.05
CA ILE A 120 -0.38 13.34 -4.98
C ILE A 120 -0.77 12.05 -5.69
N PRO A 121 0.19 11.23 -6.20
CA PRO A 121 -0.19 9.97 -6.84
C PRO A 121 -0.99 9.02 -5.95
N ALA A 122 -0.62 8.90 -4.67
CA ALA A 122 -1.34 8.05 -3.73
C ALA A 122 -2.74 8.58 -3.43
N ILE A 123 -2.89 9.90 -3.26
CA ILE A 123 -4.20 10.53 -3.04
C ILE A 123 -5.13 10.26 -4.23
N ARG A 124 -4.65 10.48 -5.46
CA ARG A 124 -5.43 10.21 -6.67
C ARG A 124 -5.83 8.74 -6.80
N TYR A 125 -4.92 7.86 -6.42
CA TYR A 125 -5.18 6.43 -6.42
C TYR A 125 -6.36 6.08 -5.49
N ILE A 126 -6.32 6.56 -4.25
CA ILE A 126 -7.35 6.28 -3.24
C ILE A 126 -8.70 6.92 -3.62
N GLU A 127 -8.69 8.15 -4.13
CA GLU A 127 -9.91 8.85 -4.55
C GLU A 127 -10.69 8.10 -5.64
N ASN A 128 -10.02 7.26 -6.41
CA ASN A 128 -10.62 6.55 -7.55
C ASN A 128 -10.91 5.08 -7.27
N VAL A 129 -10.81 4.60 -6.03
CA VAL A 129 -11.12 3.20 -5.70
C VAL A 129 -12.61 2.94 -5.89
N PRO A 130 -13.01 2.04 -6.81
CA PRO A 130 -14.43 1.77 -7.06
C PRO A 130 -15.03 0.84 -6.01
N GLY A 131 -16.34 0.98 -5.78
CA GLY A 131 -17.09 0.07 -4.92
C GLY A 131 -16.92 0.28 -3.41
N VAL A 132 -16.21 1.33 -3.01
CA VAL A 132 -16.05 1.73 -1.61
C VAL A 132 -16.32 3.23 -1.45
N ASP A 133 -16.77 3.63 -0.27
CA ASP A 133 -16.90 5.04 0.07
C ASP A 133 -15.63 5.53 0.73
N LEU A 134 -15.21 6.73 0.36
CA LEU A 134 -14.04 7.39 0.94
C LEU A 134 -14.48 8.44 1.96
N TYR A 135 -13.94 8.34 3.18
CA TYR A 135 -14.10 9.33 4.23
C TYR A 135 -12.73 9.96 4.50
N GLU A 136 -12.67 11.28 4.41
CA GLU A 136 -11.41 12.01 4.51
C GLU A 136 -11.38 12.88 5.77
N GLY A 137 -10.19 13.01 6.35
CA GLY A 137 -9.92 13.93 7.46
C GLY A 137 -8.52 14.49 7.34
N ASN A 138 -8.28 15.64 7.94
CA ASN A 138 -6.98 16.30 7.94
C ASN A 138 -6.29 16.10 9.28
N VAL A 139 -5.03 15.69 9.24
CA VAL A 139 -4.19 15.50 10.43
C VAL A 139 -2.80 16.07 10.17
N THR A 140 -2.04 16.28 11.25
CA THR A 140 -0.65 16.70 11.18
C THR A 140 0.21 15.65 11.86
N ILE A 141 1.25 15.18 11.16
CA ILE A 141 2.22 14.23 11.69
C ILE A 141 3.61 14.87 11.59
N ASN A 142 4.28 15.02 12.74
CA ASN A 142 5.59 15.66 12.83
C ASN A 142 5.67 17.01 12.10
N GLY A 143 4.62 17.83 12.27
CA GLY A 143 4.53 19.17 11.68
C GLY A 143 4.15 19.21 10.19
N LYS A 144 3.90 18.08 9.56
CA LYS A 144 3.54 17.97 8.15
C LYS A 144 2.07 17.58 7.97
N PRO A 145 1.37 18.13 6.97
CA PRO A 145 -0.03 17.81 6.73
C PRO A 145 -0.18 16.43 6.10
N PHE A 146 -1.08 15.64 6.66
CA PHE A 146 -1.48 14.33 6.15
C PHE A 146 -2.98 14.30 5.92
N LEU A 147 -3.38 13.48 4.98
CA LEU A 147 -4.75 13.07 4.78
C LEU A 147 -4.94 11.72 5.48
N TYR A 148 -5.91 11.62 6.38
CA TYR A 148 -6.40 10.33 6.84
C TYR A 148 -7.55 9.93 5.94
N PHE A 149 -7.51 8.73 5.38
CA PHE A 149 -8.62 8.19 4.62
C PHE A 149 -9.17 6.94 5.31
N GLU A 150 -10.46 6.72 5.14
CA GLU A 150 -11.13 5.49 5.54
C GLU A 150 -12.00 5.02 4.40
N LEU A 151 -11.84 3.75 4.04
CA LEU A 151 -12.59 3.10 2.98
C LEU A 151 -13.61 2.16 3.61
N ARG A 152 -14.87 2.32 3.25
CA ARG A 152 -15.98 1.50 3.74
C ARG A 152 -16.71 0.88 2.57
N ARG A 153 -17.27 -0.29 2.79
CA ARG A 153 -18.16 -0.89 1.80
C ARG A 153 -19.38 0.00 1.61
N LYS A 154 -19.73 0.25 0.34
CA LYS A 154 -21.00 0.92 0.03
C LYS A 154 -22.15 0.06 0.47
N ASP A 155 -23.02 0.63 1.29
CA ASP A 155 -24.28 0.00 1.61
C ASP A 155 -25.20 0.16 0.41
N HIS A 156 -25.58 -0.97 -0.19
CA HIS A 156 -26.63 -0.98 -1.18
C HIS A 156 -27.97 -0.98 -0.45
N VAL A 157 -28.58 0.17 -0.47
CA VAL A 157 -29.95 0.29 0.05
C VAL A 157 -30.93 -0.17 -1.03
#